data_edcebb365db89c2d63c8a52f6b66bc70
#
_entry.id   edcebb365db89c2d63c8a52f6b66bc70
#
_cell.length_a   1.000
_cell.length_b   1.000
_cell.length_c   1.000
_cell.angle_alpha   90.00
_cell.angle_beta   90.00
_cell.angle_gamma   90.00
#
_symmetry.space_group_name_H-M   'P 1'
#
loop_
_entity.id
_entity.type
_entity.pdbx_description
1 polymer ?
#
loop_
_entity_poly.entity_id
_entity_poly.type
_entity_poly.pdbx_seq_one_letter_code
_entity_poly.pdbx_strand_id
1 'polypeptide(L)'
;GQTSGDPAEVARQSIEEARRKVHDVVIIDTAGRLGIDEELMGQARAIRDAVNPDEIFFVLDAMIGQDAVSTAEAFRDGVGFTGVVLTKLDGDARGGAALSVREMTGVPIMFASTGEKLEDFDVFHPERMASRILGMGDLLTLIEQAEQVFDEKEAKKTATRMKIGRASCRER
;
A
#
# COMPACT_ATOMS: atom_id res chain seq x y z
N GLY A 1 3.41 2.80 -24.89
CA GLY A 1 3.85 4.05 -24.36
C GLY A 1 5.08 4.54 -25.08
N GLN A 2 5.10 5.78 -25.51
CA GLN A 2 6.27 6.38 -26.15
C GLN A 2 7.33 6.65 -25.07
N THR A 3 8.49 6.03 -25.18
CA THR A 3 9.61 6.11 -24.25
C THR A 3 10.71 7.07 -24.71
N SER A 4 10.38 8.16 -25.40
CA SER A 4 11.36 9.12 -25.93
C SER A 4 10.87 10.56 -25.79
N GLY A 5 10.71 11.01 -24.55
CA GLY A 5 10.33 12.36 -24.21
C GLY A 5 10.78 12.75 -22.82
N ASP A 6 10.75 14.03 -22.49
CA ASP A 6 10.95 14.52 -21.13
C ASP A 6 9.91 13.88 -20.20
N PRO A 7 10.33 13.17 -19.12
CA PRO A 7 9.42 12.48 -18.19
C PRO A 7 8.35 13.40 -17.58
N ALA A 8 8.68 14.65 -17.31
CA ALA A 8 7.74 15.65 -16.79
C ALA A 8 6.64 15.99 -17.81
N GLU A 9 7.01 16.11 -19.09
CA GLU A 9 6.04 16.36 -20.16
C GLU A 9 5.11 15.16 -20.38
N VAL A 10 5.65 13.94 -20.35
CA VAL A 10 4.84 12.71 -20.45
C VAL A 10 3.84 12.61 -19.29
N ALA A 11 4.27 12.93 -18.06
CA ALA A 11 3.41 12.95 -16.90
C ALA A 11 2.28 13.99 -17.05
N ARG A 12 2.59 15.21 -17.51
CA ARG A 12 1.61 16.27 -17.73
C ARG A 12 0.56 15.86 -18.77
N GLN A 13 1.01 15.31 -19.91
CA GLN A 13 0.11 14.83 -20.97
C GLN A 13 -0.79 13.68 -20.46
N SER A 14 -0.26 12.81 -19.60
CA SER A 14 -1.04 11.72 -18.98
C SER A 14 -2.17 12.26 -18.10
N ILE A 15 -1.93 13.32 -17.33
CA ILE A 15 -2.99 13.99 -16.54
C ILE A 15 -4.05 14.63 -17.45
N GLU A 16 -3.65 15.31 -18.51
CA GLU A 16 -4.59 15.89 -19.47
C GLU A 16 -5.45 14.83 -20.16
N GLU A 17 -4.85 13.73 -20.55
CA GLU A 17 -5.55 12.57 -21.13
C GLU A 17 -6.54 11.96 -20.15
N ALA A 18 -6.13 11.78 -18.89
CA ALA A 18 -6.98 11.23 -17.83
C ALA A 18 -8.20 12.13 -17.56
N ARG A 19 -8.00 13.44 -17.50
CA ARG A 19 -9.10 14.42 -17.36
C ARG A 19 -10.06 14.35 -18.53
N ARG A 20 -9.57 14.25 -19.76
CA ARG A 20 -10.40 14.12 -20.97
C ARG A 20 -11.21 12.83 -20.97
N LYS A 21 -10.64 11.73 -20.43
CA LYS A 21 -11.30 10.43 -20.32
C LYS A 21 -12.12 10.27 -19.04
N VAL A 22 -12.13 11.28 -18.16
CA VAL A 22 -12.89 11.28 -16.91
C VAL A 22 -12.45 10.12 -15.99
N HIS A 23 -11.13 9.93 -15.85
CA HIS A 23 -10.59 8.99 -14.87
C HIS A 23 -10.55 9.62 -13.48
N ASP A 24 -10.97 8.88 -12.46
CA ASP A 24 -11.00 9.33 -11.07
C ASP A 24 -9.62 9.29 -10.40
N VAL A 25 -8.76 8.36 -10.83
CA VAL A 25 -7.42 8.16 -10.26
C VAL A 25 -6.39 8.05 -11.36
N VAL A 26 -5.24 8.71 -11.18
CA VAL A 26 -4.09 8.60 -12.05
C VAL A 26 -2.87 8.24 -11.21
N ILE A 27 -2.19 7.18 -11.59
CA ILE A 27 -0.94 6.73 -10.96
C ILE A 27 0.20 7.00 -11.94
N ILE A 28 1.17 7.79 -11.50
CA ILE A 28 2.40 8.07 -12.25
C ILE A 28 3.52 7.25 -11.62
N ASP A 29 3.95 6.23 -12.34
CA ASP A 29 5.08 5.40 -11.94
C ASP A 29 6.38 5.99 -12.49
N THR A 30 7.40 6.05 -11.64
CA THR A 30 8.72 6.58 -11.98
C THR A 30 9.74 5.47 -12.05
N ALA A 31 10.82 5.68 -12.81
CA ALA A 31 11.91 4.70 -12.88
C ALA A 31 12.52 4.47 -11.50
N GLY A 32 12.52 3.20 -11.06
CA GLY A 32 13.18 2.77 -9.81
C GLY A 32 14.64 2.40 -10.07
N ARG A 33 15.55 2.95 -9.27
CA ARG A 33 16.94 2.52 -9.21
C ARG A 33 17.38 2.36 -7.76
N LEU A 34 18.31 1.46 -7.53
CA LEU A 34 18.94 1.30 -6.22
C LEU A 34 19.94 2.43 -6.00
N GLY A 35 19.74 3.21 -4.93
CA GLY A 35 20.67 4.23 -4.49
C GLY A 35 20.20 5.67 -4.69
N ILE A 36 20.94 6.59 -4.09
CA ILE A 36 20.72 8.04 -4.18
C ILE A 36 21.37 8.51 -5.47
N ASP A 37 20.55 8.71 -6.50
CA ASP A 37 20.97 9.26 -7.80
C ASP A 37 20.37 10.65 -7.95
N GLU A 38 21.24 11.66 -8.03
CA GLU A 38 20.84 13.06 -8.11
C GLU A 38 20.05 13.38 -9.39
N GLU A 39 20.33 12.68 -10.47
CA GLU A 39 19.60 12.82 -11.74
C GLU A 39 18.17 12.32 -11.60
N LEU A 40 17.97 11.14 -10.97
CA LEU A 40 16.65 10.60 -10.70
C LEU A 40 15.84 11.46 -9.74
N MET A 41 16.47 11.98 -8.70
CA MET A 41 15.81 12.92 -7.80
C MET A 41 15.42 14.20 -8.51
N GLY A 42 16.25 14.68 -9.44
CA GLY A 42 15.95 15.81 -10.33
C GLY A 42 14.73 15.52 -11.21
N GLN A 43 14.67 14.34 -11.82
CA GLN A 43 13.52 13.91 -12.63
C GLN A 43 12.24 13.77 -11.79
N ALA A 44 12.32 13.17 -10.61
CA ALA A 44 11.17 13.03 -9.72
C ALA A 44 10.62 14.39 -9.28
N ARG A 45 11.50 15.35 -8.97
CA ARG A 45 11.10 16.75 -8.69
C ARG A 45 10.43 17.41 -9.88
N ALA A 46 11.00 17.25 -11.07
CA ALA A 46 10.42 17.82 -12.28
C ALA A 46 9.03 17.27 -12.59
N ILE A 47 8.82 15.96 -12.41
CA ILE A 47 7.51 15.32 -12.54
C ILE A 47 6.55 15.87 -11.49
N ARG A 48 6.93 15.89 -10.21
CA ARG A 48 6.12 16.43 -9.12
C ARG A 48 5.65 17.84 -9.42
N ASP A 49 6.57 18.71 -9.79
CA ASP A 49 6.30 20.13 -10.04
C ASP A 49 5.42 20.33 -11.29
N ALA A 50 5.54 19.44 -12.29
CA ALA A 50 4.74 19.50 -13.51
C ALA A 50 3.28 19.04 -13.30
N VAL A 51 3.02 18.08 -12.39
CA VAL A 51 1.69 17.49 -12.23
C VAL A 51 1.01 17.88 -10.91
N ASN A 52 1.75 18.41 -9.95
CA ASN A 52 1.27 18.79 -8.62
C ASN A 52 0.35 17.69 -8.02
N PRO A 53 0.87 16.50 -7.70
CA PRO A 53 0.07 15.37 -7.28
C PRO A 53 -0.54 15.60 -5.90
N ASP A 54 -1.69 14.98 -5.63
CA ASP A 54 -2.32 15.01 -4.31
C ASP A 54 -1.50 14.21 -3.29
N GLU A 55 -0.91 13.09 -3.72
CA GLU A 55 -0.11 12.20 -2.90
C GLU A 55 1.17 11.78 -3.61
N ILE A 56 2.25 11.66 -2.86
CA ILE A 56 3.53 11.13 -3.32
C ILE A 56 3.90 9.97 -2.41
N PHE A 57 3.96 8.77 -2.95
CA PHE A 57 4.34 7.58 -2.21
C PHE A 57 5.79 7.18 -2.48
N PHE A 58 6.54 7.01 -1.41
CA PHE A 58 7.86 6.40 -1.47
C PHE A 58 7.73 4.89 -1.22
N VAL A 59 8.08 4.09 -2.22
CA VAL A 59 8.00 2.63 -2.14
C VAL A 59 9.33 2.07 -1.67
N LEU A 60 9.29 1.31 -0.58
CA LEU A 60 10.45 0.80 0.11
C LEU A 60 10.35 -0.71 0.34
N ASP A 61 11.44 -1.41 0.11
CA ASP A 61 11.58 -2.83 0.45
C ASP A 61 11.98 -2.98 1.93
N ALA A 62 11.16 -3.64 2.73
CA ALA A 62 11.41 -3.85 4.16
C ALA A 62 12.68 -4.69 4.45
N MET A 63 13.18 -5.41 3.46
CA MET A 63 14.38 -6.27 3.58
C MET A 63 15.71 -5.54 3.44
N ILE A 64 15.74 -4.30 2.93
CA ILE A 64 16.98 -3.58 2.60
C ILE A 64 17.73 -3.06 3.86
N GLY A 65 17.08 -3.05 5.03
CA GLY A 65 17.73 -2.65 6.28
C GLY A 65 18.04 -1.15 6.36
N GLN A 66 19.23 -0.81 6.89
CA GLN A 66 19.61 0.59 7.17
C GLN A 66 19.81 1.44 5.91
N ASP A 67 20.20 0.86 4.78
CA ASP A 67 20.37 1.58 3.53
C ASP A 67 19.03 2.16 3.00
N ALA A 68 17.94 1.49 3.33
CA ALA A 68 16.61 1.97 3.03
C ALA A 68 16.27 3.28 3.76
N VAL A 69 16.74 3.42 4.98
CA VAL A 69 16.48 4.60 5.82
C VAL A 69 17.19 5.82 5.26
N SER A 70 18.50 5.69 4.94
CA SER A 70 19.28 6.80 4.36
C SER A 70 18.73 7.22 2.99
N THR A 71 18.26 6.26 2.19
CA THR A 71 17.60 6.55 0.91
C THR A 71 16.28 7.29 1.13
N ALA A 72 15.48 6.88 2.09
CA ALA A 72 14.22 7.55 2.42
C ALA A 72 14.44 9.00 2.90
N GLU A 73 15.44 9.24 3.73
CA GLU A 73 15.80 10.61 4.17
C GLU A 73 16.20 11.49 2.99
N ALA A 74 17.06 11.01 2.10
CA ALA A 74 17.48 11.76 0.93
C ALA A 74 16.30 12.09 -0.02
N PHE A 75 15.38 11.14 -0.22
CA PHE A 75 14.17 11.38 -1.01
C PHE A 75 13.20 12.34 -0.32
N ARG A 76 13.04 12.25 1.01
CA ARG A 76 12.22 13.20 1.77
C ARG A 76 12.73 14.63 1.59
N ASP A 77 14.03 14.82 1.75
CA ASP A 77 14.66 16.15 1.70
C ASP A 77 14.78 16.68 0.26
N GLY A 78 14.97 15.78 -0.70
CA GLY A 78 15.15 16.14 -2.11
C GLY A 78 13.86 16.28 -2.91
N VAL A 79 12.92 15.37 -2.76
CA VAL A 79 11.67 15.32 -3.55
C VAL A 79 10.46 15.66 -2.67
N GLY A 80 10.44 15.20 -1.43
CA GLY A 80 9.29 15.22 -0.56
C GLY A 80 8.30 14.09 -0.92
N PHE A 81 7.78 13.41 0.10
CA PHE A 81 6.71 12.44 -0.07
C PHE A 81 5.73 12.53 1.09
N THR A 82 4.48 12.14 0.86
CA THR A 82 3.37 12.26 1.80
C THR A 82 3.08 10.97 2.53
N GLY A 83 3.51 9.85 1.98
CA GLY A 83 3.32 8.53 2.53
C GLY A 83 4.37 7.53 2.09
N VAL A 84 4.49 6.44 2.84
CA VAL A 84 5.39 5.32 2.54
C VAL A 84 4.56 4.07 2.23
N VAL A 85 5.02 3.31 1.25
CA VAL A 85 4.55 1.95 0.96
C VAL A 85 5.66 0.99 1.28
N LEU A 86 5.43 0.06 2.22
CA LEU A 86 6.37 -0.99 2.56
C LEU A 86 6.07 -2.26 1.78
N THR A 87 7.06 -2.76 1.04
CA THR A 87 6.96 -4.06 0.36
C THR A 87 7.76 -5.12 1.09
N LYS A 88 7.46 -6.40 0.83
CA LYS A 88 8.13 -7.57 1.41
C LYS A 88 8.12 -7.62 2.94
N LEU A 89 7.04 -7.17 3.54
CA LEU A 89 6.89 -7.13 4.99
C LEU A 89 6.81 -8.53 5.62
N ASP A 90 6.53 -9.57 4.84
CA ASP A 90 6.62 -10.97 5.22
C ASP A 90 8.02 -11.39 5.65
N GLY A 91 9.07 -10.81 5.04
CA GLY A 91 10.46 -11.03 5.41
C GLY A 91 10.92 -10.28 6.67
N ASP A 92 10.22 -9.24 7.07
CA ASP A 92 10.51 -8.47 8.30
C ASP A 92 9.75 -9.08 9.50
N ALA A 93 10.25 -10.20 10.01
CA ALA A 93 9.61 -10.97 11.07
C ALA A 93 9.32 -10.18 12.36
N ARG A 94 10.09 -9.11 12.63
CA ARG A 94 9.98 -8.29 13.85
C ARG A 94 9.40 -6.90 13.61
N GLY A 95 9.09 -6.52 12.37
CA GLY A 95 8.56 -5.19 12.05
C GLY A 95 9.56 -4.03 12.24
N GLY A 96 10.86 -4.35 12.30
CA GLY A 96 11.92 -3.36 12.56
C GLY A 96 12.02 -2.31 11.46
N ALA A 97 11.80 -2.69 10.21
CA ALA A 97 11.82 -1.76 9.08
C ALA A 97 10.72 -0.71 9.20
N ALA A 98 9.50 -1.11 9.53
CA ALA A 98 8.38 -0.19 9.71
C ALA A 98 8.65 0.85 10.80
N LEU A 99 9.19 0.39 11.94
CA LEU A 99 9.53 1.28 13.05
C LEU A 99 10.64 2.27 12.66
N SER A 100 11.72 1.77 12.05
CA SER A 100 12.86 2.60 11.63
C SER A 100 12.45 3.64 10.59
N VAL A 101 11.70 3.25 9.58
CA VAL A 101 11.21 4.17 8.53
C VAL A 101 10.31 5.25 9.13
N ARG A 102 9.38 4.88 10.01
CA ARG A 102 8.49 5.84 10.66
C ARG A 102 9.25 6.83 11.53
N GLU A 103 10.21 6.36 12.33
CA GLU A 103 11.01 7.20 13.23
C GLU A 103 11.88 8.19 12.44
N MET A 104 12.57 7.73 11.41
CA MET A 104 13.53 8.53 10.66
C MET A 104 12.88 9.51 9.69
N THR A 105 11.79 9.10 9.03
CA THR A 105 11.13 9.98 8.03
C THR A 105 10.08 10.90 8.64
N GLY A 106 9.47 10.52 9.76
CA GLY A 106 8.32 11.21 10.33
C GLY A 106 7.02 11.07 9.48
N VAL A 107 7.11 10.43 8.30
CA VAL A 107 6.00 10.29 7.35
C VAL A 107 5.21 9.01 7.61
N PRO A 108 3.87 9.00 7.49
CA PRO A 108 3.07 7.81 7.77
C PRO A 108 3.33 6.71 6.74
N ILE A 109 3.32 5.46 7.21
CA ILE A 109 3.22 4.30 6.34
C ILE A 109 1.73 4.14 5.99
N MET A 110 1.41 4.19 4.72
CA MET A 110 0.03 4.15 4.23
C MET A 110 -0.40 2.75 3.82
N PHE A 111 0.50 2.04 3.14
CA PHE A 111 0.23 0.71 2.61
C PHE A 111 1.39 -0.23 2.89
N ALA A 112 1.08 -1.52 2.92
CA ALA A 112 2.08 -2.58 3.04
C ALA A 112 1.73 -3.77 2.13
N SER A 113 2.77 -4.45 1.65
CA SER A 113 2.63 -5.71 0.92
C SER A 113 3.38 -6.82 1.66
N THR A 114 2.70 -7.95 1.83
CA THR A 114 3.24 -9.18 2.43
C THR A 114 3.50 -10.28 1.40
N GLY A 115 3.35 -9.97 0.11
CA GLY A 115 3.53 -10.89 -1.00
C GLY A 115 3.47 -10.18 -2.34
N GLU A 116 3.32 -10.96 -3.43
CA GLU A 116 3.37 -10.46 -4.81
C GLU A 116 1.99 -10.27 -5.45
N LYS A 117 0.92 -10.73 -4.80
CA LYS A 117 -0.44 -10.66 -5.33
C LYS A 117 -1.13 -9.39 -4.87
N LEU A 118 -2.20 -9.00 -5.57
CA LEU A 118 -3.03 -7.86 -5.17
C LEU A 118 -3.68 -8.06 -3.80
N GLU A 119 -4.03 -9.30 -3.45
CA GLU A 119 -4.61 -9.64 -2.15
C GLU A 119 -3.61 -9.47 -1.00
N ASP A 120 -2.31 -9.46 -1.30
CA ASP A 120 -1.23 -9.27 -0.33
C ASP A 120 -0.91 -7.78 -0.08
N PHE A 121 -1.57 -6.87 -0.81
CA PHE A 121 -1.39 -5.43 -0.69
C PHE A 121 -2.60 -4.82 0.03
N ASP A 122 -2.35 -4.18 1.17
CA ASP A 122 -3.40 -3.63 2.02
C ASP A 122 -2.96 -2.33 2.70
N VAL A 123 -3.91 -1.65 3.31
CA VAL A 123 -3.66 -0.50 4.19
C VAL A 123 -2.77 -0.94 5.35
N PHE A 124 -1.80 -0.11 5.70
CA PHE A 124 -0.95 -0.40 6.85
C PHE A 124 -1.70 -0.19 8.17
N HIS A 125 -1.69 -1.20 9.04
CA HIS A 125 -2.32 -1.17 10.36
C HIS A 125 -1.26 -1.07 11.46
N PRO A 126 -1.03 0.13 12.04
CA PRO A 126 0.00 0.35 13.06
C PRO A 126 -0.17 -0.53 14.31
N GLU A 127 -1.42 -0.75 14.74
CA GLU A 127 -1.72 -1.55 15.92
C GLU A 127 -1.34 -3.03 15.74
N ARG A 128 -1.60 -3.60 14.55
CA ARG A 128 -1.21 -4.97 14.21
C ARG A 128 0.31 -5.09 14.20
N MET A 129 1.01 -4.09 13.64
CA MET A 129 2.46 -4.08 13.62
C MET A 129 3.04 -3.95 15.02
N ALA A 130 2.51 -3.08 15.86
CA ALA A 130 2.92 -2.94 17.25
C ALA A 130 2.75 -4.25 18.04
N SER A 131 1.61 -4.93 17.88
CA SER A 131 1.35 -6.22 18.51
C SER A 131 2.35 -7.30 18.06
N ARG A 132 2.72 -7.30 16.79
CA ARG A 132 3.73 -8.20 16.23
C ARG A 132 5.13 -7.93 16.80
N ILE A 133 5.54 -6.66 16.89
CA ILE A 133 6.83 -6.24 17.46
C ILE A 133 6.92 -6.63 18.93
N LEU A 134 5.85 -6.44 19.70
CA LEU A 134 5.79 -6.76 21.12
C LEU A 134 5.62 -8.26 21.41
N GLY A 135 5.53 -9.10 20.39
CA GLY A 135 5.34 -10.53 20.55
C GLY A 135 3.98 -10.93 21.13
N MET A 136 3.00 -10.01 21.11
CA MET A 136 1.64 -10.25 21.64
C MET A 136 0.79 -11.14 20.72
N GLY A 137 1.38 -11.61 19.61
CA GLY A 137 0.66 -12.35 18.57
C GLY A 137 -0.34 -11.46 17.83
N ASP A 138 -0.75 -11.88 16.66
CA ASP A 138 -1.81 -11.17 15.92
C ASP A 138 -3.20 -11.59 16.42
N LEU A 139 -3.45 -11.26 17.71
CA LEU A 139 -4.71 -11.60 18.38
C LEU A 139 -5.91 -10.95 17.68
N LEU A 140 -5.71 -9.73 17.14
CA LEU A 140 -6.75 -9.02 16.39
C LEU A 140 -7.08 -9.71 15.07
N THR A 141 -6.08 -10.15 14.32
CA THR A 141 -6.31 -10.94 13.10
C THR A 141 -6.97 -12.27 13.38
N LEU A 142 -6.61 -12.93 14.48
CA LEU A 142 -7.28 -14.16 14.92
C LEU A 142 -8.75 -13.91 15.29
N ILE A 143 -9.05 -12.80 15.94
CA ILE A 143 -10.42 -12.42 16.30
C ILE A 143 -11.22 -12.10 15.02
N GLU A 144 -10.68 -11.30 14.12
CA GLU A 144 -11.34 -10.95 12.84
C GLU A 144 -11.58 -12.18 11.95
N GLN A 145 -10.60 -13.08 11.84
CA GLN A 145 -10.78 -14.35 11.12
C GLN A 145 -11.82 -15.24 11.79
N ALA A 146 -11.85 -15.28 13.12
CA ALA A 146 -12.86 -16.02 13.84
C ALA A 146 -14.26 -15.44 13.61
N GLU A 147 -14.41 -14.12 13.64
CA GLU A 147 -15.68 -13.44 13.37
C GLU A 147 -16.17 -13.70 11.93
N GLN A 148 -15.31 -13.60 10.93
CA GLN A 148 -15.65 -13.91 9.53
C GLN A 148 -16.12 -15.36 9.35
N VAL A 149 -15.44 -16.32 9.98
CA VAL A 149 -15.83 -17.74 9.92
C VAL A 149 -17.14 -17.99 10.65
N PHE A 150 -17.41 -17.27 11.75
CA PHE A 150 -18.68 -17.36 12.47
C PHE A 150 -19.83 -16.79 11.65
N ASP A 151 -19.66 -15.62 11.05
CA ASP A 151 -20.67 -14.98 10.20
C ASP A 151 -21.02 -15.83 8.98
N GLU A 152 -20.03 -16.46 8.32
CA GLU A 152 -20.31 -17.40 7.22
C GLU A 152 -21.09 -18.65 7.67
N LYS A 153 -20.79 -19.20 8.84
CA LYS A 153 -21.51 -20.36 9.38
C LYS A 153 -22.94 -20.00 9.78
N GLU A 154 -23.14 -18.83 10.39
CA GLU A 154 -24.49 -18.35 10.73
C GLU A 154 -25.31 -18.02 9.48
N ALA A 155 -24.71 -17.37 8.49
CA ALA A 155 -25.35 -17.09 7.20
C ALA A 155 -25.75 -18.39 6.48
N LYS A 156 -24.90 -19.40 6.46
CA LYS A 156 -25.20 -20.73 5.88
C LYS A 156 -26.32 -21.45 6.68
N LYS A 157 -26.31 -21.38 8.00
CA LYS A 157 -27.39 -21.95 8.85
C LYS A 157 -28.73 -21.25 8.61
N THR A 158 -28.72 -19.94 8.49
CA THR A 158 -29.92 -19.14 8.24
C THR A 158 -30.49 -19.43 6.85
N ALA A 159 -29.64 -19.51 5.82
CA ALA A 159 -30.04 -19.89 4.47
C ALA A 159 -30.63 -21.30 4.39
N THR A 160 -30.06 -22.25 5.16
CA THR A 160 -30.59 -23.62 5.24
C THR A 160 -31.96 -23.67 5.94
N ARG A 161 -32.14 -22.91 7.01
CA ARG A 161 -33.44 -22.79 7.71
C ARG A 161 -34.49 -22.14 6.80
N MET A 162 -34.18 -21.14 6.02
CA MET A 162 -35.09 -20.53 5.04
C MET A 162 -35.49 -21.52 3.93
N LYS A 163 -34.59 -22.40 3.47
CA LYS A 163 -34.90 -23.44 2.49
C LYS A 163 -35.86 -24.48 3.06
N ILE A 164 -35.66 -24.90 4.29
CA ILE A 164 -36.54 -25.88 4.97
C ILE A 164 -37.94 -25.30 5.22
N GLY A 165 -38.02 -24.00 5.61
CA GLY A 165 -39.30 -23.31 5.80
C GLY A 165 -40.13 -23.18 4.51
N ARG A 166 -39.51 -23.07 3.35
CA ARG A 166 -40.21 -23.02 2.04
C ARG A 166 -40.71 -24.41 1.58
N ALA A 167 -40.05 -25.49 1.99
CA ALA A 167 -40.52 -26.84 1.66
C ALA A 167 -41.79 -27.21 2.37
N SER A 168 -41.98 -26.74 3.62
CA SER A 168 -43.17 -27.07 4.45
C SER A 168 -44.43 -26.26 4.06
N CYS A 169 -44.32 -25.17 3.32
CA CYS A 169 -45.46 -24.36 2.84
C CYS A 169 -46.05 -24.85 1.49
N ARG A 170 -45.49 -25.89 0.88
CA ARG A 170 -45.95 -26.37 -0.43
C ARG A 170 -46.84 -27.63 -0.36
N GLU A 171 -47.08 -28.17 0.85
CA GLU A 171 -47.90 -29.36 1.10
C GLU A 171 -49.17 -29.06 1.95
N ARG A 172 -49.83 -27.90 1.73
CA ARG A 172 -51.18 -27.67 2.24
C ARG A 172 -52.05 -27.01 1.18
#